data_f910a66619a8517965de629c16911e90
#
_entry.id   f910a66619a8517965de629c16911e90
#
_cell.length_a   1.000
_cell.length_b   1.000
_cell.length_c   1.000
_cell.angle_alpha   90.00
_cell.angle_beta   90.00
_cell.angle_gamma   90.00
#
_symmetry.space_group_name_H-M   'P 1'
#
loop_
_entity.id
_entity.type
_entity.pdbx_description
1 polymer ?
#
loop_
_entity_poly.entity_id
_entity_poly.type
_entity_poly.pdbx_seq_one_letter_code
_entity_poly.pdbx_strand_id
1 'polypeptide(L)'
;MDPLFADIGNSTIKIARLINGSVERLSYTDHQSAPIDILSSVSLLSNVGISLTKQREQFGECPSVHDMLKGLPLNLAYNYPKKLGQDRIAAMMAAWSYDISDTKKKGSFAVIDLGSCVTTDIVNSKGKHLGGNIDLGLLWRIRAAHTFSENLPLVDIEDSAKGLDGFLASNTLQALDFGIVSGFLRQQINHIKICFEQYGVERVFLTGGHSSWIGRFLLKQGIGEIIVDEDLVIRGLNDIFALG
;
A
#
# COMPACT_ATOMS: atom_id res chain seq x y z
N MET A 1 6.29 -24.71 11.71
CA MET A 1 6.88 -23.36 11.52
C MET A 1 5.75 -22.46 11.05
N ASP A 2 5.71 -21.24 11.53
CA ASP A 2 4.74 -20.28 11.06
C ASP A 2 5.01 -19.94 9.59
N PRO A 3 3.97 -19.76 8.74
CA PRO A 3 4.14 -19.49 7.32
C PRO A 3 4.86 -18.14 7.11
N LEU A 4 5.72 -18.11 6.08
CA LEU A 4 6.42 -16.90 5.65
C LEU A 4 5.73 -16.30 4.44
N PHE A 5 5.66 -14.98 4.40
CA PHE A 5 5.04 -14.21 3.33
C PHE A 5 6.04 -13.24 2.72
N ALA A 6 6.00 -13.08 1.40
CA ALA A 6 6.82 -12.12 0.68
C ALA A 6 5.95 -11.12 -0.07
N ASP A 7 6.18 -9.83 0.18
CA ASP A 7 5.65 -8.74 -0.62
C ASP A 7 6.76 -8.14 -1.48
N ILE A 8 6.67 -8.38 -2.79
CA ILE A 8 7.65 -7.98 -3.80
C ILE A 8 7.11 -6.76 -4.53
N GLY A 9 7.41 -5.59 -3.98
CA GLY A 9 7.07 -4.30 -4.56
C GLY A 9 8.02 -3.86 -5.66
N ASN A 10 7.78 -2.69 -6.25
CA ASN A 10 8.63 -2.14 -7.32
C ASN A 10 10.05 -1.78 -6.86
N SER A 11 10.23 -1.42 -5.60
CA SER A 11 11.52 -0.96 -5.06
C SER A 11 12.12 -1.91 -4.04
N THR A 12 11.30 -2.66 -3.32
CA THR A 12 11.72 -3.46 -2.15
C THR A 12 11.03 -4.80 -2.09
N ILE A 13 11.67 -5.75 -1.39
CA ILE A 13 11.09 -7.03 -0.98
C ILE A 13 10.96 -7.00 0.54
N LYS A 14 9.75 -7.23 1.04
CA LYS A 14 9.44 -7.41 2.45
C LYS A 14 9.14 -8.88 2.71
N ILE A 15 9.87 -9.51 3.63
CA ILE A 15 9.60 -10.89 4.08
C ILE A 15 9.24 -10.83 5.55
N ALA A 16 8.10 -11.42 5.89
CA ALA A 16 7.58 -11.39 7.25
C ALA A 16 6.70 -12.62 7.54
N ARG A 17 6.39 -12.81 8.81
CA ARG A 17 5.40 -13.79 9.29
C ARG A 17 4.50 -13.13 10.34
N LEU A 18 3.37 -13.78 10.63
CA LEU A 18 2.52 -13.38 11.75
C LEU A 18 2.75 -14.32 12.94
N ILE A 19 3.01 -13.72 14.10
CA ILE A 19 3.09 -14.43 15.39
C ILE A 19 2.09 -13.79 16.35
N ASN A 20 1.10 -14.55 16.78
CA ASN A 20 0.06 -14.05 17.69
C ASN A 20 -0.60 -12.72 17.21
N GLY A 21 -0.86 -12.59 15.91
CA GLY A 21 -1.45 -11.41 15.31
C GLY A 21 -0.49 -10.22 15.06
N SER A 22 0.76 -10.32 15.53
CA SER A 22 1.80 -9.32 15.28
C SER A 22 2.66 -9.70 14.09
N VAL A 23 3.02 -8.73 13.25
CA VAL A 23 3.92 -8.95 12.11
C VAL A 23 5.37 -8.88 12.58
N GLU A 24 6.09 -9.97 12.41
CA GLU A 24 7.54 -10.05 12.59
C GLU A 24 8.22 -9.95 11.21
N ARG A 25 8.88 -8.82 10.97
CA ARG A 25 9.64 -8.58 9.74
C ARG A 25 11.00 -9.26 9.83
N LEU A 26 11.28 -10.19 8.92
CA LEU A 26 12.56 -10.91 8.83
C LEU A 26 13.53 -10.24 7.86
N SER A 27 13.01 -9.63 6.81
CA SER A 27 13.82 -8.90 5.82
C SER A 27 13.01 -7.76 5.21
N TYR A 28 13.69 -6.65 4.96
CA TYR A 28 13.20 -5.49 4.20
C TYR A 28 14.38 -4.93 3.41
N THR A 29 14.50 -5.31 2.15
CA THR A 29 15.68 -5.04 1.33
C THR A 29 15.28 -4.63 -0.09
N ASP A 30 16.25 -4.14 -0.86
CA ASP A 30 16.09 -4.05 -2.30
C ASP A 30 16.11 -5.45 -2.97
N HIS A 31 15.82 -5.48 -4.27
CA HIS A 31 15.72 -6.75 -5.02
C HIS A 31 17.05 -7.49 -5.19
N GLN A 32 18.20 -6.84 -4.92
CA GLN A 32 19.52 -7.45 -5.09
C GLN A 32 20.06 -8.05 -3.79
N SER A 33 19.58 -7.52 -2.66
CA SER A 33 20.07 -7.84 -1.32
C SER A 33 19.20 -8.84 -0.56
N ALA A 34 18.16 -9.41 -1.21
CA ALA A 34 17.24 -10.34 -0.53
C ALA A 34 17.98 -11.63 -0.10
N PRO A 35 17.81 -12.08 1.15
CA PRO A 35 18.51 -13.25 1.68
C PRO A 35 17.98 -14.55 1.05
N ILE A 36 18.76 -15.17 0.17
CA ILE A 36 18.39 -16.34 -0.64
C ILE A 36 17.89 -17.50 0.21
N ASP A 37 18.50 -17.73 1.37
CA ASP A 37 18.16 -18.84 2.27
C ASP A 37 16.72 -18.78 2.80
N ILE A 38 16.13 -17.60 2.90
CA ILE A 38 14.77 -17.38 3.39
C ILE A 38 13.75 -17.48 2.25
N LEU A 39 14.14 -17.13 1.01
CA LEU A 39 13.22 -17.05 -0.12
C LEU A 39 12.56 -18.39 -0.45
N SER A 40 13.29 -19.50 -0.34
CA SER A 40 12.76 -20.85 -0.58
C SER A 40 11.76 -21.34 0.47
N SER A 41 11.65 -20.64 1.61
CA SER A 41 10.74 -20.96 2.71
C SER A 41 9.43 -20.14 2.66
N VAL A 42 9.27 -19.26 1.68
CA VAL A 42 8.06 -18.43 1.53
C VAL A 42 6.86 -19.30 1.14
N SER A 43 5.76 -19.14 1.86
CA SER A 43 4.54 -19.94 1.71
C SER A 43 3.54 -19.32 0.71
N LEU A 44 3.48 -18.00 0.64
CA LEU A 44 2.67 -17.25 -0.32
C LEU A 44 3.33 -15.89 -0.59
N LEU A 45 3.26 -15.42 -1.84
CA LEU A 45 3.83 -14.14 -2.23
C LEU A 45 2.85 -13.22 -2.97
N SER A 46 3.08 -11.92 -2.84
CA SER A 46 2.62 -10.85 -3.71
C SER A 46 3.78 -10.43 -4.60
N ASN A 47 3.57 -10.32 -5.91
CA ASN A 47 4.61 -9.86 -6.84
C ASN A 47 4.06 -8.84 -7.83
N VAL A 48 4.55 -7.62 -7.72
CA VAL A 48 4.31 -6.53 -8.69
C VAL A 48 5.62 -5.91 -9.18
N GLY A 49 6.76 -6.34 -8.63
CA GLY A 49 8.07 -5.71 -8.82
C GLY A 49 9.04 -6.44 -9.75
N ILE A 50 8.92 -7.77 -9.90
CA ILE A 50 9.86 -8.56 -10.70
C ILE A 50 9.16 -9.43 -11.74
N SER A 51 9.90 -9.83 -12.80
CA SER A 51 9.36 -10.75 -13.80
C SER A 51 9.08 -12.13 -13.23
N LEU A 52 8.15 -12.88 -13.86
CA LEU A 52 7.86 -14.26 -13.48
C LEU A 52 9.09 -15.17 -13.52
N THR A 53 10.03 -14.93 -14.44
CA THR A 53 11.29 -15.67 -14.52
C THR A 53 12.12 -15.45 -13.26
N LYS A 54 12.33 -14.18 -12.87
CA LYS A 54 13.07 -13.86 -11.63
C LYS A 54 12.34 -14.38 -10.38
N GLN A 55 11.02 -14.32 -10.35
CA GLN A 55 10.24 -14.89 -9.26
C GLN A 55 10.52 -16.37 -9.09
N ARG A 56 10.47 -17.17 -10.19
CA ARG A 56 10.75 -18.60 -10.15
C ARG A 56 12.20 -18.92 -9.77
N GLU A 57 13.15 -18.14 -10.26
CA GLU A 57 14.56 -18.28 -9.89
C GLU A 57 14.80 -18.06 -8.39
N GLN A 58 14.12 -17.10 -7.78
CA GLN A 58 14.31 -16.72 -6.38
C GLN A 58 13.43 -17.52 -5.40
N PHE A 59 12.16 -17.75 -5.74
CA PHE A 59 11.15 -18.32 -4.85
C PHE A 59 10.67 -19.72 -5.27
N GLY A 60 11.21 -20.30 -6.37
CA GLY A 60 10.78 -21.59 -6.89
C GLY A 60 9.31 -21.57 -7.34
N GLU A 61 8.60 -22.64 -7.01
CA GLU A 61 7.15 -22.79 -7.29
C GLU A 61 6.25 -22.24 -6.17
N CYS A 62 6.74 -21.24 -5.43
CA CYS A 62 5.92 -20.59 -4.40
C CYS A 62 4.64 -20.00 -5.01
N PRO A 63 3.45 -20.33 -4.44
CA PRO A 63 2.20 -19.79 -4.94
C PRO A 63 2.13 -18.26 -4.75
N SER A 64 1.40 -17.62 -5.64
CA SER A 64 1.14 -16.19 -5.60
C SER A 64 -0.33 -15.90 -5.30
N VAL A 65 -0.64 -14.66 -4.94
CA VAL A 65 -2.04 -14.21 -4.74
C VAL A 65 -2.91 -14.52 -5.97
N HIS A 66 -2.35 -14.43 -7.18
CA HIS A 66 -3.12 -14.74 -8.41
C HIS A 66 -3.50 -16.22 -8.56
N ASP A 67 -2.81 -17.11 -7.86
CA ASP A 67 -3.14 -18.53 -7.86
C ASP A 67 -4.29 -18.84 -6.90
N MET A 68 -4.54 -17.95 -5.93
CA MET A 68 -5.54 -18.09 -4.87
C MET A 68 -6.87 -17.35 -5.16
N LEU A 69 -7.02 -16.67 -6.32
CA LEU A 69 -8.18 -15.79 -6.61
C LEU A 69 -9.54 -16.46 -6.46
N LYS A 70 -9.67 -17.75 -6.78
CA LYS A 70 -10.96 -18.46 -6.74
C LYS A 70 -11.52 -18.68 -5.33
N GLY A 71 -10.67 -18.63 -4.31
CA GLY A 71 -11.06 -18.82 -2.90
C GLY A 71 -11.42 -17.52 -2.18
N LEU A 72 -11.20 -16.36 -2.79
CA LEU A 72 -11.37 -15.08 -2.13
C LEU A 72 -12.84 -14.70 -1.95
N PRO A 73 -13.22 -14.14 -0.79
CA PRO A 73 -14.56 -13.60 -0.55
C PRO A 73 -14.80 -12.26 -1.27
N LEU A 74 -13.81 -11.74 -2.00
CA LEU A 74 -13.89 -10.48 -2.73
C LEU A 74 -14.30 -10.71 -4.19
N ASN A 75 -15.26 -9.93 -4.67
CA ASN A 75 -15.65 -9.88 -6.08
C ASN A 75 -14.92 -8.73 -6.77
N LEU A 76 -13.84 -9.04 -7.50
CA LEU A 76 -12.95 -8.06 -8.10
C LEU A 76 -13.57 -7.45 -9.38
N ALA A 77 -13.63 -6.11 -9.46
CA ALA A 77 -14.24 -5.36 -10.58
C ALA A 77 -13.39 -5.30 -11.86
N TYR A 78 -12.18 -5.84 -11.83
CA TYR A 78 -11.30 -5.83 -13.02
C TYR A 78 -11.79 -6.84 -14.05
N ASN A 79 -11.88 -6.40 -15.32
CA ASN A 79 -12.24 -7.28 -16.46
C ASN A 79 -11.31 -8.50 -16.56
N TYR A 80 -10.07 -8.33 -16.14
CA TYR A 80 -9.05 -9.37 -16.03
C TYR A 80 -8.48 -9.36 -14.60
N PRO A 81 -9.02 -10.13 -13.65
CA PRO A 81 -8.57 -10.11 -12.25
C PRO A 81 -7.06 -10.32 -12.05
N LYS A 82 -6.44 -11.15 -12.92
CA LYS A 82 -4.98 -11.36 -12.92
C LYS A 82 -4.16 -10.13 -13.39
N LYS A 83 -4.81 -9.05 -13.81
CA LYS A 83 -4.16 -7.76 -14.13
C LYS A 83 -4.19 -6.78 -12.95
N LEU A 84 -4.99 -7.05 -11.93
CA LEU A 84 -4.95 -6.27 -10.69
C LEU A 84 -3.68 -6.63 -9.91
N GLY A 85 -2.97 -5.64 -9.36
CA GLY A 85 -1.79 -5.85 -8.54
C GLY A 85 -2.07 -6.80 -7.37
N GLN A 86 -1.17 -7.72 -7.13
CA GLN A 86 -1.32 -8.73 -6.08
C GLN A 86 -1.28 -8.10 -4.67
N ASP A 87 -0.45 -7.06 -4.50
CA ASP A 87 -0.37 -6.20 -3.32
C ASP A 87 -1.72 -5.55 -2.99
N ARG A 88 -2.40 -5.01 -4.02
CA ARG A 88 -3.73 -4.41 -3.87
C ARG A 88 -4.77 -5.43 -3.41
N ILE A 89 -4.75 -6.64 -4.00
CA ILE A 89 -5.66 -7.74 -3.61
C ILE A 89 -5.40 -8.15 -2.16
N ALA A 90 -4.13 -8.34 -1.78
CA ALA A 90 -3.76 -8.71 -0.42
C ALA A 90 -4.18 -7.62 0.58
N ALA A 91 -3.91 -6.36 0.31
CA ALA A 91 -4.30 -5.26 1.18
C ALA A 91 -5.83 -5.15 1.36
N MET A 92 -6.61 -5.34 0.28
CA MET A 92 -8.08 -5.40 0.36
C MET A 92 -8.56 -6.60 1.19
N MET A 93 -7.88 -7.76 1.11
CA MET A 93 -8.21 -8.93 1.92
C MET A 93 -8.00 -8.68 3.40
N ALA A 94 -6.87 -8.08 3.80
CA ALA A 94 -6.63 -7.72 5.19
C ALA A 94 -7.70 -6.75 5.72
N ALA A 95 -8.02 -5.71 4.95
CA ALA A 95 -9.07 -4.76 5.30
C ALA A 95 -10.44 -5.43 5.43
N TRP A 96 -10.76 -6.38 4.54
CA TRP A 96 -11.98 -7.18 4.62
C TRP A 96 -12.03 -8.06 5.87
N SER A 97 -10.94 -8.75 6.21
CA SER A 97 -10.83 -9.60 7.40
C SER A 97 -10.94 -8.78 8.69
N TYR A 98 -10.35 -7.59 8.70
CA TYR A 98 -10.46 -6.66 9.83
C TYR A 98 -11.93 -6.29 10.10
N ASP A 99 -12.67 -5.97 9.07
CA ASP A 99 -14.08 -5.56 9.17
C ASP A 99 -14.99 -6.71 9.63
N ILE A 100 -14.69 -7.97 9.26
CA ILE A 100 -15.43 -9.15 9.72
C ILE A 100 -15.20 -9.41 11.21
N SER A 101 -14.01 -9.18 11.73
CA SER A 101 -13.65 -9.42 13.12
C SER A 101 -14.34 -8.44 14.09
N ASP A 102 -14.59 -7.22 13.64
CA ASP A 102 -15.38 -6.24 14.38
C ASP A 102 -16.88 -6.45 14.12
N THR A 103 -17.50 -7.27 14.95
CA THR A 103 -18.85 -7.86 14.83
C THR A 103 -20.01 -6.87 14.60
N LYS A 104 -19.76 -5.58 14.47
CA LYS A 104 -20.83 -4.57 14.47
C LYS A 104 -21.36 -4.19 13.11
N LYS A 105 -20.60 -4.24 12.02
CA LYS A 105 -21.09 -4.03 10.64
C LYS A 105 -20.01 -4.33 9.61
N LYS A 106 -20.36 -5.08 8.54
CA LYS A 106 -19.60 -5.07 7.29
C LYS A 106 -19.83 -3.72 6.62
N GLY A 107 -18.94 -2.77 6.84
CA GLY A 107 -18.96 -1.46 6.20
C GLY A 107 -18.30 -1.47 4.82
N SER A 108 -18.51 -0.41 4.06
CA SER A 108 -17.70 -0.12 2.88
C SER A 108 -16.37 0.50 3.31
N PHE A 109 -15.29 0.13 2.63
CA PHE A 109 -13.97 0.65 2.96
C PHE A 109 -13.15 1.01 1.72
N ALA A 110 -12.16 1.87 1.92
CA ALA A 110 -11.10 2.10 0.96
C ALA A 110 -9.74 1.65 1.53
N VAL A 111 -8.88 1.17 0.65
CA VAL A 111 -7.46 0.93 0.95
C VAL A 111 -6.64 1.90 0.13
N ILE A 112 -5.75 2.65 0.77
CA ILE A 112 -4.80 3.55 0.13
C ILE A 112 -3.39 3.07 0.49
N ASP A 113 -2.67 2.55 -0.50
CA ASP A 113 -1.26 2.21 -0.35
C ASP A 113 -0.39 3.41 -0.72
N LEU A 114 0.42 3.88 0.21
CA LEU A 114 1.27 5.06 0.11
C LEU A 114 2.74 4.62 -0.08
N GLY A 115 2.97 3.86 -1.14
CA GLY A 115 4.28 3.33 -1.53
C GLY A 115 4.99 4.13 -2.62
N SER A 116 5.77 3.43 -3.46
CA SER A 116 6.41 3.98 -4.68
C SER A 116 5.38 4.51 -5.66
N CYS A 117 4.27 3.80 -5.84
CA CYS A 117 3.02 4.31 -6.35
C CYS A 117 2.04 4.51 -5.19
N VAL A 118 1.06 5.36 -5.40
CA VAL A 118 -0.13 5.42 -4.54
C VAL A 118 -1.24 4.67 -5.26
N THR A 119 -1.81 3.66 -4.62
CA THR A 119 -3.01 3.00 -5.12
C THR A 119 -4.17 3.26 -4.18
N THR A 120 -5.37 3.42 -4.75
CA THR A 120 -6.62 3.52 -3.98
C THR A 120 -7.58 2.47 -4.51
N ASP A 121 -8.14 1.66 -3.64
CA ASP A 121 -9.13 0.64 -3.95
C ASP A 121 -10.34 0.77 -3.03
N ILE A 122 -11.55 0.66 -3.59
CA ILE A 122 -12.79 0.77 -2.83
C ILE A 122 -13.55 -0.55 -2.89
N VAL A 123 -13.95 -1.04 -1.72
CA VAL A 123 -14.74 -2.26 -1.56
C VAL A 123 -16.03 -1.92 -0.80
N ASN A 124 -17.17 -2.35 -1.33
CA ASN A 124 -18.45 -2.13 -0.66
C ASN A 124 -18.71 -3.18 0.44
N SER A 125 -19.74 -2.97 1.25
CA SER A 125 -20.14 -3.85 2.36
C SER A 125 -20.53 -5.29 1.96
N LYS A 126 -20.63 -5.59 0.65
CA LYS A 126 -20.89 -6.93 0.11
C LYS A 126 -19.61 -7.61 -0.41
N GLY A 127 -18.44 -7.05 -0.18
CA GLY A 127 -17.17 -7.58 -0.69
C GLY A 127 -16.95 -7.31 -2.19
N LYS A 128 -17.75 -6.46 -2.81
CA LYS A 128 -17.55 -6.09 -4.22
C LYS A 128 -16.53 -4.96 -4.30
N HIS A 129 -15.40 -5.23 -4.93
CA HIS A 129 -14.45 -4.20 -5.35
C HIS A 129 -15.10 -3.31 -6.41
N LEU A 130 -15.15 -2.01 -6.18
CA LEU A 130 -15.78 -1.04 -7.08
C LEU A 130 -14.80 -0.50 -8.12
N GLY A 131 -13.51 -0.69 -7.92
CA GLY A 131 -12.43 -0.15 -8.73
C GLY A 131 -11.46 0.67 -7.89
N GLY A 132 -10.53 1.31 -8.57
CA GLY A 132 -9.52 2.13 -7.91
C GLY A 132 -8.70 2.94 -8.89
N ASN A 133 -7.67 3.61 -8.38
CA ASN A 133 -6.73 4.39 -9.18
C ASN A 133 -5.27 4.08 -8.81
N ILE A 134 -4.36 4.57 -9.62
CA ILE A 134 -2.92 4.50 -9.40
C ILE A 134 -2.32 5.87 -9.71
N ASP A 135 -1.43 6.33 -8.84
CA ASP A 135 -0.73 7.60 -8.98
C ASP A 135 0.74 7.44 -8.55
N LEU A 136 1.56 8.45 -8.81
CA LEU A 136 2.96 8.47 -8.37
C LEU A 136 3.04 8.76 -6.86
N GLY A 137 3.83 7.95 -6.15
CA GLY A 137 4.16 8.19 -4.76
C GLY A 137 5.03 9.43 -4.55
N LEU A 138 5.06 9.93 -3.32
CA LEU A 138 5.72 11.19 -2.97
C LEU A 138 7.20 11.22 -3.37
N LEU A 139 7.96 10.16 -3.05
CA LEU A 139 9.39 10.08 -3.39
C LEU A 139 9.65 10.14 -4.90
N TRP A 140 8.77 9.50 -5.69
CA TRP A 140 8.92 9.53 -7.14
C TRP A 140 8.62 10.92 -7.71
N ARG A 141 7.68 11.67 -7.14
CA ARG A 141 7.40 13.07 -7.53
C ARG A 141 8.59 13.97 -7.24
N ILE A 142 9.19 13.83 -6.06
CA ILE A 142 10.40 14.58 -5.66
C ILE A 142 11.57 14.25 -6.59
N ARG A 143 11.81 12.96 -6.83
CA ARG A 143 12.88 12.51 -7.73
C ARG A 143 12.66 12.96 -9.17
N ALA A 144 11.42 12.91 -9.66
CA ALA A 144 11.09 13.38 -11.01
C ALA A 144 11.41 14.87 -11.16
N ALA A 145 11.02 15.72 -10.23
CA ALA A 145 11.32 17.15 -10.25
C ALA A 145 12.83 17.41 -10.31
N HIS A 146 13.61 16.69 -9.49
CA HIS A 146 15.07 16.79 -9.50
C HIS A 146 15.70 16.24 -10.80
N THR A 147 15.23 15.09 -11.30
CA THR A 147 15.82 14.41 -12.47
C THR A 147 15.55 15.16 -13.77
N PHE A 148 14.36 15.71 -13.93
CA PHE A 148 13.96 16.39 -15.17
C PHE A 148 14.22 17.91 -15.16
N SER A 149 14.87 18.44 -14.11
CA SER A 149 15.19 19.85 -13.98
C SER A 149 16.58 20.05 -13.39
N GLU A 150 17.55 20.46 -14.20
CA GLU A 150 18.97 20.56 -13.84
C GLU A 150 19.26 21.38 -12.57
N ASN A 151 18.40 22.35 -12.25
CA ASN A 151 18.63 23.29 -11.16
C ASN A 151 17.73 23.07 -9.95
N LEU A 152 16.85 22.07 -9.94
CA LEU A 152 16.00 21.80 -8.79
C LEU A 152 16.69 20.84 -7.81
N PRO A 153 16.89 21.27 -6.56
CA PRO A 153 17.49 20.40 -5.55
C PRO A 153 16.56 19.23 -5.19
N LEU A 154 17.17 18.15 -4.70
CA LEU A 154 16.40 17.05 -4.11
C LEU A 154 15.86 17.51 -2.74
N VAL A 155 14.55 17.39 -2.56
CA VAL A 155 13.88 17.71 -1.28
C VAL A 155 13.93 16.50 -0.35
N ASP A 156 14.28 16.71 0.91
CA ASP A 156 14.15 15.68 1.94
C ASP A 156 12.77 15.76 2.60
N ILE A 157 12.10 14.61 2.67
CA ILE A 157 10.75 14.51 3.26
C ILE A 157 10.78 14.78 4.76
N GLU A 158 11.84 14.37 5.47
CA GLU A 158 11.95 14.54 6.91
C GLU A 158 12.06 16.02 7.30
N ASP A 159 12.73 16.83 6.47
CA ASP A 159 12.85 18.28 6.65
C ASP A 159 11.58 19.04 6.20
N SER A 160 10.76 18.43 5.37
CA SER A 160 9.56 19.01 4.77
C SER A 160 8.34 19.01 5.70
N ALA A 161 8.46 18.57 6.93
CA ALA A 161 7.33 18.31 7.84
C ALA A 161 6.59 19.57 8.37
N LYS A 162 6.72 20.73 7.73
CA LYS A 162 6.06 21.98 8.16
C LYS A 162 4.55 22.03 7.91
N GLY A 163 3.99 20.99 7.27
CA GLY A 163 2.52 20.85 7.19
C GLY A 163 1.88 21.49 5.96
N LEU A 164 0.56 21.66 6.06
CA LEU A 164 -0.30 22.09 4.96
C LEU A 164 -0.40 23.63 4.83
N ASP A 165 0.22 24.39 5.73
CA ASP A 165 -0.06 25.82 5.93
C ASP A 165 0.66 26.76 4.94
N GLY A 166 1.61 26.24 4.15
CA GLY A 166 2.34 27.02 3.16
C GLY A 166 1.76 26.90 1.75
N PHE A 167 1.78 28.03 1.01
CA PHE A 167 1.45 28.05 -0.42
C PHE A 167 2.43 28.92 -1.22
N LEU A 168 2.78 30.10 -0.71
CA LEU A 168 3.74 30.99 -1.33
C LEU A 168 5.10 30.89 -0.63
N ALA A 169 6.14 30.65 -1.41
CA ALA A 169 7.49 30.42 -0.95
C ALA A 169 8.42 31.61 -1.30
N SER A 170 9.47 31.78 -0.51
CA SER A 170 10.50 32.80 -0.73
C SER A 170 11.83 32.23 -1.27
N ASN A 171 11.95 30.91 -1.43
CA ASN A 171 13.10 30.23 -2.01
C ASN A 171 12.69 28.90 -2.66
N THR A 172 13.61 28.33 -3.47
CA THR A 172 13.36 27.13 -4.28
C THR A 172 13.01 25.89 -3.47
N LEU A 173 13.73 25.63 -2.35
CA LEU A 173 13.45 24.47 -1.50
C LEU A 173 12.05 24.55 -0.90
N GLN A 174 11.69 25.71 -0.38
CA GLN A 174 10.34 25.93 0.15
C GLN A 174 9.26 25.85 -0.94
N ALA A 175 9.55 26.32 -2.16
CA ALA A 175 8.62 26.21 -3.28
C ALA A 175 8.38 24.74 -3.67
N LEU A 176 9.42 23.90 -3.67
CA LEU A 176 9.30 22.47 -3.91
C LEU A 176 8.53 21.77 -2.78
N ASP A 177 8.81 22.11 -1.52
CA ASP A 177 8.08 21.59 -0.37
C ASP A 177 6.58 21.91 -0.46
N PHE A 178 6.23 23.17 -0.69
CA PHE A 178 4.82 23.56 -0.81
C PHE A 178 4.14 22.98 -2.06
N GLY A 179 4.84 22.94 -3.19
CA GLY A 179 4.31 22.43 -4.45
C GLY A 179 4.16 20.91 -4.45
N ILE A 180 5.21 20.18 -4.09
CA ILE A 180 5.26 18.71 -4.19
C ILE A 180 4.73 18.07 -2.91
N VAL A 181 5.32 18.36 -1.75
CA VAL A 181 5.00 17.64 -0.51
C VAL A 181 3.64 18.04 0.01
N SER A 182 3.41 19.33 0.25
CA SER A 182 2.11 19.83 0.72
C SER A 182 1.03 19.64 -0.33
N GLY A 183 1.36 19.76 -1.63
CA GLY A 183 0.45 19.46 -2.73
C GLY A 183 0.02 18.01 -2.72
N PHE A 184 0.93 17.07 -2.51
CA PHE A 184 0.63 15.65 -2.36
C PHE A 184 -0.27 15.38 -1.15
N LEU A 185 0.02 15.95 0.01
CA LEU A 185 -0.80 15.79 1.21
C LEU A 185 -2.24 16.29 0.99
N ARG A 186 -2.40 17.47 0.36
CA ARG A 186 -3.72 18.00 0.01
C ARG A 186 -4.47 17.09 -0.97
N GLN A 187 -3.77 16.49 -1.91
CA GLN A 187 -4.36 15.51 -2.82
C GLN A 187 -4.86 14.28 -2.05
N GLN A 188 -4.07 13.73 -1.12
CA GLN A 188 -4.51 12.57 -0.31
C GLN A 188 -5.72 12.92 0.56
N ILE A 189 -5.75 14.10 1.18
CA ILE A 189 -6.92 14.60 1.91
C ILE A 189 -8.16 14.60 1.01
N ASN A 190 -8.03 15.11 -0.21
CA ASN A 190 -9.14 15.17 -1.16
C ASN A 190 -9.58 13.76 -1.61
N HIS A 191 -8.65 12.84 -1.86
CA HIS A 191 -8.97 11.45 -2.21
C HIS A 191 -9.77 10.76 -1.10
N ILE A 192 -9.36 10.94 0.16
CA ILE A 192 -10.08 10.39 1.32
C ILE A 192 -11.49 10.99 1.42
N LYS A 193 -11.64 12.30 1.25
CA LYS A 193 -12.97 12.96 1.22
C LYS A 193 -13.86 12.38 0.12
N ILE A 194 -13.32 12.19 -1.09
CA ILE A 194 -14.05 11.58 -2.20
C ILE A 194 -14.52 10.16 -1.81
N CYS A 195 -13.67 9.35 -1.16
CA CYS A 195 -14.06 8.03 -0.69
C CYS A 195 -15.28 8.08 0.24
N PHE A 196 -15.26 8.96 1.24
CA PHE A 196 -16.37 9.11 2.18
C PHE A 196 -17.63 9.71 1.52
N GLU A 197 -17.48 10.82 0.81
CA GLU A 197 -18.62 11.65 0.35
C GLU A 197 -19.30 11.09 -0.90
N GLN A 198 -18.52 10.54 -1.84
CA GLN A 198 -19.06 10.09 -3.13
C GLN A 198 -19.33 8.59 -3.19
N TYR A 199 -18.50 7.78 -2.49
CA TYR A 199 -18.60 6.32 -2.51
C TYR A 199 -19.19 5.72 -1.25
N GLY A 200 -19.52 6.54 -0.25
CA GLY A 200 -20.12 6.09 1.01
C GLY A 200 -19.20 5.17 1.80
N VAL A 201 -17.89 5.36 1.68
CA VAL A 201 -16.89 4.63 2.45
C VAL A 201 -17.05 4.98 3.93
N GLU A 202 -17.05 3.99 4.80
CA GLU A 202 -17.18 4.17 6.24
C GLU A 202 -15.80 4.22 6.92
N ARG A 203 -14.77 3.62 6.28
CA ARG A 203 -13.44 3.44 6.86
C ARG A 203 -12.36 3.46 5.77
N VAL A 204 -11.23 4.08 6.06
CA VAL A 204 -10.06 4.11 5.16
C VAL A 204 -8.87 3.44 5.83
N PHE A 205 -8.27 2.46 5.16
CA PHE A 205 -7.01 1.84 5.56
C PHE A 205 -5.87 2.50 4.79
N LEU A 206 -4.83 2.94 5.52
CA LEU A 206 -3.60 3.46 4.95
C LEU A 206 -2.49 2.45 5.17
N THR A 207 -1.80 2.08 4.11
CA THR A 207 -0.65 1.17 4.13
C THR A 207 0.50 1.71 3.28
N GLY A 208 1.60 0.95 3.18
CA GLY A 208 2.79 1.35 2.45
C GLY A 208 3.80 2.11 3.29
N GLY A 209 5.02 2.25 2.76
CA GLY A 209 6.16 2.75 3.53
C GLY A 209 6.08 4.19 4.05
N HIS A 210 5.19 5.01 3.49
CA HIS A 210 4.96 6.39 3.94
C HIS A 210 3.65 6.55 4.71
N SER A 211 2.89 5.48 4.95
CA SER A 211 1.57 5.55 5.58
C SER A 211 1.61 6.12 6.98
N SER A 212 2.58 5.78 7.81
CA SER A 212 2.74 6.33 9.16
C SER A 212 3.08 7.81 9.15
N TRP A 213 3.96 8.25 8.24
CA TRP A 213 4.32 9.65 8.14
C TRP A 213 3.15 10.50 7.62
N ILE A 214 2.53 10.08 6.51
CA ILE A 214 1.38 10.76 5.89
C ILE A 214 0.15 10.69 6.82
N GLY A 215 -0.09 9.53 7.43
CA GLY A 215 -1.20 9.30 8.35
C GLY A 215 -1.24 10.30 9.50
N ARG A 216 -0.08 10.71 10.03
CA ARG A 216 -0.01 11.76 11.08
C ARG A 216 -0.65 13.08 10.65
N PHE A 217 -0.55 13.44 9.37
CA PHE A 217 -1.19 14.64 8.82
C PHE A 217 -2.67 14.42 8.56
N LEU A 218 -3.04 13.26 8.02
CA LEU A 218 -4.41 12.95 7.64
C LEU A 218 -5.32 12.77 8.87
N LEU A 219 -4.84 12.11 9.91
CA LEU A 219 -5.57 11.92 11.17
C LEU A 219 -5.94 13.25 11.84
N LYS A 220 -5.07 14.27 11.73
CA LYS A 220 -5.35 15.60 12.28
C LYS A 220 -6.48 16.35 11.56
N GLN A 221 -6.89 15.89 10.37
CA GLN A 221 -7.95 16.53 9.60
C GLN A 221 -9.36 16.16 10.07
N GLY A 222 -9.53 15.11 10.87
CA GLY A 222 -10.84 14.67 11.36
C GLY A 222 -11.81 14.26 10.25
N ILE A 223 -11.33 13.71 9.12
CA ILE A 223 -12.14 13.48 7.91
C ILE A 223 -13.01 12.21 8.03
N GLY A 224 -12.77 11.36 9.01
CA GLY A 224 -13.48 10.09 9.19
C GLY A 224 -12.60 9.04 9.85
N GLU A 225 -13.03 7.77 9.84
CA GLU A 225 -12.27 6.68 10.43
C GLU A 225 -11.12 6.27 9.52
N ILE A 226 -9.89 6.52 9.97
CA ILE A 226 -8.65 6.20 9.27
C ILE A 226 -7.84 5.24 10.14
N ILE A 227 -7.48 4.10 9.57
CA ILE A 227 -6.64 3.07 10.21
C ILE A 227 -5.31 3.03 9.46
N VAL A 228 -4.21 3.13 10.18
CA VAL A 228 -2.86 3.06 9.61
C VAL A 228 -2.23 1.73 9.97
N ASP A 229 -1.89 0.94 8.97
CA ASP A 229 -1.18 -0.34 9.11
C ASP A 229 -0.17 -0.52 7.97
N GLU A 230 1.11 -0.33 8.26
CA GLU A 230 2.20 -0.48 7.29
C GLU A 230 2.37 -1.90 6.76
N ASP A 231 1.84 -2.90 7.45
CA ASP A 231 1.97 -4.31 7.14
C ASP A 231 0.69 -4.94 6.58
N LEU A 232 -0.25 -4.12 6.14
CA LEU A 232 -1.57 -4.57 5.67
C LEU A 232 -1.45 -5.62 4.55
N VAL A 233 -0.50 -5.48 3.61
CA VAL A 233 -0.25 -6.47 2.55
C VAL A 233 0.16 -7.82 3.15
N ILE A 234 1.07 -7.83 4.11
CA ILE A 234 1.53 -9.08 4.79
C ILE A 234 0.37 -9.74 5.54
N ARG A 235 -0.48 -8.96 6.24
CA ARG A 235 -1.69 -9.50 6.89
C ARG A 235 -2.63 -10.12 5.86
N GLY A 236 -2.83 -9.47 4.72
CA GLY A 236 -3.65 -9.99 3.65
C GLY A 236 -3.10 -11.27 3.02
N LEU A 237 -1.79 -11.40 2.89
CA LEU A 237 -1.16 -12.66 2.46
C LEU A 237 -1.44 -13.79 3.45
N ASN A 238 -1.35 -13.52 4.75
CA ASN A 238 -1.72 -14.49 5.78
C ASN A 238 -3.21 -14.89 5.70
N ASP A 239 -4.09 -13.91 5.52
CA ASP A 239 -5.53 -14.19 5.43
C ASP A 239 -5.87 -14.99 4.17
N ILE A 240 -5.24 -14.69 3.04
CA ILE A 240 -5.39 -15.45 1.79
C ILE A 240 -4.87 -16.88 1.96
N PHE A 241 -3.70 -17.04 2.58
CA PHE A 241 -3.11 -18.35 2.84
C PHE A 241 -3.98 -19.23 3.72
N ALA A 242 -4.64 -18.64 4.72
CA ALA A 242 -5.55 -19.34 5.61
C ALA A 242 -6.86 -19.83 4.94
N LEU A 243 -7.17 -19.37 3.74
CA LEU A 243 -8.33 -19.81 2.95
C LEU A 243 -8.04 -21.01 2.05
N GLY A 244 -6.79 -21.35 1.80
CA GLY A 244 -6.37 -22.46 0.93
C GLY A 244 -5.88 -23.64 1.70
#